data_215058b86ef77346a8d0b7a22a43d4ec
#
_entry.id   215058b86ef77346a8d0b7a22a43d4ec
#
_cell.length_a   1.000
_cell.length_b   1.000
_cell.length_c   1.000
_cell.angle_alpha   90.00
_cell.angle_beta   90.00
_cell.angle_gamma   90.00
#
_symmetry.space_group_name_H-M   'P 1'
#
loop_
_entity.id
_entity.type
_entity.pdbx_description
1 polymer ?
#
loop_
_entity_poly.entity_id
_entity_poly.type
_entity_poly.pdbx_seq_one_letter_code
_entity_poly.pdbx_strand_id
1 'polypeptide(L)'
;QDNLYVADTFNHRVLFYAKPLSTNNITPDRVFGQPDLNSTAPNAGGSISARTLHYPSGVALDAADNLYVADSNNHRVLVYLNPASTDATADLVFGQGGDFTTGVANKGGISAASLNYPYGLQVDRNGNVYVADMDNNRVLGYTNPLQTDQIADLVIGQSGSFARSQANQGQRTALAGTVRNQDS
;
A
#
# COMPACT_ATOMS: atom_id res chain seq x y z
N GLN A 1 -6.16 19.26 6.98
CA GLN A 1 -6.90 18.60 8.06
C GLN A 1 -5.89 17.97 9.02
N ASP A 2 -6.16 18.02 10.33
CA ASP A 2 -5.22 17.55 11.36
C ASP A 2 -5.47 16.06 11.73
N ASN A 3 -5.99 15.27 10.80
CA ASN A 3 -6.24 13.84 10.98
C ASN A 3 -4.95 13.04 10.90
N LEU A 4 -4.87 11.95 11.68
CA LEU A 4 -3.72 11.06 11.72
C LEU A 4 -4.15 9.63 11.40
N TYR A 5 -3.41 8.98 10.51
CA TYR A 5 -3.51 7.55 10.22
C TYR A 5 -2.20 6.87 10.62
N VAL A 6 -2.28 5.78 11.34
CA VAL A 6 -1.13 5.04 11.87
C VAL A 6 -1.19 3.60 11.41
N ALA A 7 -0.17 3.14 10.69
CA ALA A 7 0.00 1.73 10.41
C ALA A 7 0.44 1.01 11.69
N ASP A 8 -0.48 0.29 12.31
CA ASP A 8 -0.24 -0.59 13.46
C ASP A 8 0.04 -2.00 12.94
N THR A 9 1.22 -2.12 12.34
CA THR A 9 1.66 -3.20 11.44
C THR A 9 1.48 -4.59 12.04
N PHE A 10 1.99 -4.81 13.24
CA PHE A 10 1.96 -6.13 13.89
C PHE A 10 0.58 -6.52 14.44
N ASN A 11 -0.33 -5.55 14.53
CA ASN A 11 -1.74 -5.77 14.86
C ASN A 11 -2.63 -5.82 13.61
N HIS A 12 -2.01 -5.84 12.41
CA HIS A 12 -2.69 -6.03 11.13
C HIS A 12 -3.81 -5.02 10.86
N ARG A 13 -3.58 -3.74 11.20
CA ARG A 13 -4.58 -2.69 11.11
C ARG A 13 -3.98 -1.30 10.84
N VAL A 14 -4.83 -0.39 10.41
CA VAL A 14 -4.53 1.05 10.42
C VAL A 14 -5.50 1.72 11.39
N LEU A 15 -4.96 2.58 12.26
CA LEU A 15 -5.74 3.35 13.23
C LEU A 15 -5.93 4.77 12.72
N PHE A 16 -7.13 5.31 12.90
CA PHE A 16 -7.48 6.68 12.57
C PHE A 16 -7.78 7.48 13.83
N TYR A 17 -7.23 8.68 13.89
CA TYR A 17 -7.46 9.67 14.95
C TYR A 17 -7.93 10.98 14.32
N ALA A 18 -9.13 11.43 14.68
CA ALA A 18 -9.67 12.70 14.22
C ALA A 18 -9.06 13.86 15.01
N LYS A 19 -8.26 14.70 14.34
CA LYS A 19 -7.69 15.93 14.89
C LYS A 19 -7.00 15.76 16.25
N PRO A 20 -6.11 14.78 16.43
CA PRO A 20 -5.58 14.44 17.75
C PRO A 20 -4.86 15.60 18.45
N LEU A 21 -4.19 16.48 17.72
CA LEU A 21 -3.50 17.65 18.30
C LEU A 21 -4.48 18.73 18.79
N SER A 22 -5.62 18.89 18.13
CA SER A 22 -6.63 19.91 18.50
C SER A 22 -7.53 19.45 19.64
N THR A 23 -7.83 18.14 19.68
CA THR A 23 -8.79 17.56 20.64
C THR A 23 -8.11 16.88 21.82
N ASN A 24 -6.77 16.76 21.80
CA ASN A 24 -5.98 15.92 22.72
C ASN A 24 -6.51 14.47 22.78
N ASN A 25 -7.02 13.98 21.63
CA ASN A 25 -7.57 12.62 21.51
C ASN A 25 -6.43 11.61 21.37
N ILE A 26 -6.30 10.73 22.34
CA ILE A 26 -5.32 9.62 22.34
C ILE A 26 -5.96 8.27 22.04
N THR A 27 -7.27 8.23 21.82
CA THR A 27 -8.00 7.01 21.51
C THR A 27 -8.36 7.02 20.01
N PRO A 28 -8.10 5.93 19.27
CA PRO A 28 -8.51 5.86 17.87
C PRO A 28 -10.03 5.98 17.71
N ASP A 29 -10.45 6.78 16.74
CA ASP A 29 -11.87 6.94 16.40
C ASP A 29 -12.35 5.83 15.47
N ARG A 30 -11.43 5.21 14.69
CA ARG A 30 -11.75 4.16 13.73
C ARG A 30 -10.57 3.23 13.51
N VAL A 31 -10.88 2.00 13.09
CA VAL A 31 -9.90 0.99 12.67
C VAL A 31 -10.22 0.50 11.25
N PHE A 32 -9.15 0.27 10.47
CA PHE A 32 -9.19 -0.37 9.14
C PHE A 32 -8.47 -1.70 9.23
N GLY A 33 -8.97 -2.72 8.54
CA GLY A 33 -8.38 -4.05 8.50
C GLY A 33 -8.85 -5.00 9.59
N GLN A 34 -9.55 -4.49 10.62
CA GLN A 34 -10.08 -5.27 11.74
C GLN A 34 -11.55 -4.92 12.00
N PRO A 35 -12.35 -5.84 12.57
CA PRO A 35 -13.76 -5.58 12.89
C PRO A 35 -13.95 -4.58 14.05
N ASP A 36 -12.96 -4.47 14.94
CA ASP A 36 -12.96 -3.60 16.11
C ASP A 36 -11.54 -3.24 16.56
N LEU A 37 -11.43 -2.38 17.58
CA LEU A 37 -10.15 -1.90 18.11
C LEU A 37 -9.37 -2.94 18.94
N ASN A 38 -9.97 -4.07 19.29
CA ASN A 38 -9.33 -5.12 20.11
C ASN A 38 -8.82 -6.28 19.27
N SER A 39 -9.34 -6.45 18.05
CA SER A 39 -8.96 -7.53 17.13
C SER A 39 -7.61 -7.25 16.48
N THR A 40 -6.77 -8.30 16.34
CA THR A 40 -5.39 -8.18 15.84
C THR A 40 -4.96 -9.34 14.93
N ALA A 41 -5.89 -10.22 14.54
CA ALA A 41 -5.55 -11.37 13.70
C ALA A 41 -5.29 -10.95 12.23
N PRO A 42 -4.33 -11.59 11.53
CA PRO A 42 -4.16 -11.36 10.08
C PRO A 42 -5.48 -11.56 9.34
N ASN A 43 -5.80 -10.65 8.43
CA ASN A 43 -7.07 -10.66 7.69
C ASN A 43 -8.30 -10.82 8.59
N ALA A 44 -8.26 -10.22 9.79
CA ALA A 44 -9.30 -10.31 10.81
C ALA A 44 -9.65 -11.76 11.21
N GLY A 45 -8.71 -12.69 11.06
CA GLY A 45 -8.89 -14.11 11.33
C GLY A 45 -9.67 -14.86 10.24
N GLY A 46 -9.94 -14.23 9.10
CA GLY A 46 -10.75 -14.78 8.02
C GLY A 46 -10.08 -14.70 6.64
N SER A 47 -10.92 -14.58 5.62
CA SER A 47 -10.47 -14.46 4.23
C SER A 47 -10.04 -13.05 3.88
N ILE A 48 -9.16 -12.93 2.87
CA ILE A 48 -8.76 -11.66 2.27
C ILE A 48 -9.98 -10.98 1.64
N SER A 49 -10.17 -9.70 1.90
CA SER A 49 -11.28 -8.90 1.37
C SER A 49 -10.93 -7.41 1.30
N ALA A 50 -11.83 -6.57 0.81
CA ALA A 50 -11.69 -5.11 0.85
C ALA A 50 -11.65 -4.51 2.27
N ARG A 51 -11.99 -5.29 3.28
CA ARG A 51 -12.09 -4.84 4.68
C ARG A 51 -10.97 -5.38 5.59
N THR A 52 -10.07 -6.19 5.06
CA THR A 52 -9.05 -6.89 5.87
C THR A 52 -7.64 -6.49 5.46
N LEU A 53 -6.72 -6.52 6.43
CA LEU A 53 -5.30 -6.21 6.23
C LEU A 53 -4.42 -7.32 6.83
N HIS A 54 -3.25 -7.50 6.23
CA HIS A 54 -2.22 -8.38 6.73
C HIS A 54 -0.85 -7.70 6.64
N TYR A 55 -0.32 -7.26 7.80
CA TYR A 55 0.96 -6.57 7.92
C TYR A 55 1.00 -5.26 7.08
N PRO A 56 0.07 -4.30 7.33
CA PRO A 56 0.15 -3.00 6.64
C PRO A 56 1.39 -2.26 7.09
N SER A 57 2.27 -1.88 6.16
CA SER A 57 3.57 -1.30 6.48
C SER A 57 3.66 0.20 6.19
N GLY A 58 2.94 0.69 5.21
CA GLY A 58 2.96 2.09 4.82
C GLY A 58 1.56 2.66 4.61
N VAL A 59 1.41 3.95 4.93
CA VAL A 59 0.20 4.72 4.68
C VAL A 59 0.56 6.07 4.06
N ALA A 60 -0.25 6.57 3.15
CA ALA A 60 -0.17 7.93 2.65
C ALA A 60 -1.57 8.50 2.38
N LEU A 61 -1.65 9.83 2.34
CA LEU A 61 -2.86 10.55 1.97
C LEU A 61 -2.60 11.36 0.69
N ASP A 62 -3.62 11.48 -0.15
CA ASP A 62 -3.61 12.46 -1.23
C ASP A 62 -4.16 13.82 -0.76
N ALA A 63 -4.23 14.79 -1.67
CA ALA A 63 -4.72 16.14 -1.37
C ALA A 63 -6.24 16.18 -1.04
N ALA A 64 -6.98 15.15 -1.38
CA ALA A 64 -8.40 14.99 -1.06
C ALA A 64 -8.65 14.15 0.21
N ASP A 65 -7.56 13.83 0.96
CA ASP A 65 -7.57 12.97 2.15
C ASP A 65 -8.00 11.51 1.88
N ASN A 66 -7.85 11.00 0.66
CA ASN A 66 -7.99 9.58 0.40
C ASN A 66 -6.79 8.84 0.98
N LEU A 67 -7.05 7.70 1.62
CA LEU A 67 -6.04 6.89 2.30
C LEU A 67 -5.55 5.75 1.40
N TYR A 68 -4.25 5.66 1.25
CA TYR A 68 -3.56 4.56 0.57
C TYR A 68 -2.82 3.72 1.62
N VAL A 69 -2.97 2.40 1.56
CA VAL A 69 -2.37 1.45 2.52
C VAL A 69 -1.60 0.38 1.78
N ALA A 70 -0.30 0.26 2.07
CA ALA A 70 0.50 -0.89 1.62
C ALA A 70 0.16 -2.10 2.50
N ASP A 71 -0.65 -3.00 1.98
CA ASP A 71 -1.09 -4.26 2.61
C ASP A 71 -0.10 -5.38 2.22
N SER A 72 1.09 -5.34 2.86
CA SER A 72 2.31 -5.98 2.40
C SER A 72 2.20 -7.49 2.24
N ASN A 73 1.70 -8.20 3.24
CA ASN A 73 1.58 -9.66 3.17
C ASN A 73 0.42 -10.16 2.29
N ASN A 74 -0.46 -9.24 1.85
CA ASN A 74 -1.45 -9.52 0.83
C ASN A 74 -1.00 -9.03 -0.56
N HIS A 75 0.26 -8.57 -0.70
CA HIS A 75 0.88 -8.16 -1.97
C HIS A 75 0.05 -7.15 -2.77
N ARG A 76 -0.52 -6.13 -2.09
CA ARG A 76 -1.42 -5.15 -2.68
C ARG A 76 -1.33 -3.78 -2.01
N VAL A 77 -1.83 -2.76 -2.70
CA VAL A 77 -2.16 -1.48 -2.09
C VAL A 77 -3.67 -1.31 -2.10
N LEU A 78 -4.26 -0.98 -0.97
CA LEU A 78 -5.68 -0.64 -0.85
C LEU A 78 -5.86 0.88 -0.79
N VAL A 79 -6.90 1.37 -1.44
CA VAL A 79 -7.29 2.79 -1.40
C VAL A 79 -8.68 2.94 -0.81
N TYR A 80 -8.82 3.86 0.12
CA TYR A 80 -10.09 4.22 0.77
C TYR A 80 -10.40 5.67 0.42
N LEU A 81 -11.54 5.90 -0.24
CA LEU A 81 -11.98 7.25 -0.62
C LEU A 81 -12.70 7.93 0.54
N ASN A 82 -12.21 9.12 0.90
CA ASN A 82 -12.77 9.91 2.00
C ASN A 82 -13.00 9.12 3.32
N PRO A 83 -12.00 8.36 3.81
CA PRO A 83 -12.15 7.35 4.87
C PRO A 83 -12.56 7.93 6.23
N ALA A 84 -12.40 9.23 6.44
CA ALA A 84 -12.87 9.92 7.65
C ALA A 84 -14.42 10.00 7.72
N SER A 85 -15.11 9.97 6.59
CA SER A 85 -16.57 10.16 6.46
C SER A 85 -17.31 8.93 5.96
N THR A 86 -16.61 7.99 5.29
CA THR A 86 -17.20 6.76 4.75
C THR A 86 -17.00 5.56 5.70
N ASP A 87 -16.92 4.37 5.18
CA ASP A 87 -16.68 3.16 5.97
C ASP A 87 -15.19 2.72 5.91
N ALA A 88 -14.88 1.56 6.46
CA ALA A 88 -13.55 0.96 6.44
C ALA A 88 -13.42 -0.12 5.34
N THR A 89 -14.16 0.03 4.24
CA THR A 89 -14.07 -0.84 3.06
C THR A 89 -13.25 -0.13 1.98
N ALA A 90 -12.25 -0.80 1.43
CA ALA A 90 -11.44 -0.23 0.36
C ALA A 90 -12.22 -0.15 -0.95
N ASP A 91 -12.02 0.96 -1.68
CA ASP A 91 -12.69 1.25 -2.95
C ASP A 91 -11.87 0.78 -4.15
N LEU A 92 -10.53 0.77 -4.05
CA LEU A 92 -9.62 0.35 -5.11
C LEU A 92 -8.51 -0.56 -4.57
N VAL A 93 -7.98 -1.44 -5.44
CA VAL A 93 -6.86 -2.33 -5.14
C VAL A 93 -5.85 -2.36 -6.28
N PHE A 94 -4.56 -2.16 -5.94
CA PHE A 94 -3.43 -2.28 -6.87
C PHE A 94 -2.72 -3.61 -6.64
N GLY A 95 -2.13 -4.17 -7.67
CA GLY A 95 -1.30 -5.37 -7.59
C GLY A 95 -2.06 -6.69 -7.75
N GLN A 96 -3.41 -6.67 -7.66
CA GLN A 96 -4.24 -7.88 -7.70
C GLN A 96 -5.25 -7.90 -8.85
N GLY A 97 -5.09 -7.02 -9.88
CA GLY A 97 -5.98 -6.96 -11.04
C GLY A 97 -7.43 -6.61 -10.70
N GLY A 98 -7.64 -5.72 -9.71
CA GLY A 98 -8.97 -5.30 -9.26
C GLY A 98 -9.68 -6.28 -8.31
N ASP A 99 -9.03 -7.39 -7.94
CA ASP A 99 -9.63 -8.44 -7.10
C ASP A 99 -9.24 -8.25 -5.63
N PHE A 100 -10.21 -7.91 -4.79
CA PHE A 100 -10.02 -7.71 -3.35
C PHE A 100 -9.87 -9.00 -2.55
N THR A 101 -10.17 -10.15 -3.14
CA THR A 101 -10.23 -11.43 -2.43
C THR A 101 -8.96 -12.26 -2.56
N THR A 102 -7.95 -11.73 -3.26
CA THR A 102 -6.65 -12.39 -3.46
C THR A 102 -5.50 -11.59 -2.87
N GLY A 103 -4.42 -12.31 -2.51
CA GLY A 103 -3.15 -11.76 -2.02
C GLY A 103 -2.00 -12.59 -2.56
N VAL A 104 -1.91 -12.70 -3.90
CA VAL A 104 -0.89 -13.49 -4.58
C VAL A 104 0.27 -12.60 -4.98
N ALA A 105 1.48 -12.95 -4.53
CA ALA A 105 2.69 -12.27 -4.97
C ALA A 105 2.81 -12.31 -6.50
N ASN A 106 3.02 -11.14 -7.11
CA ASN A 106 3.13 -11.03 -8.57
C ASN A 106 1.99 -11.73 -9.33
N LYS A 107 0.73 -11.51 -8.92
CA LYS A 107 -0.44 -12.11 -9.56
C LYS A 107 -0.40 -11.92 -11.08
N GLY A 108 -0.42 -13.02 -11.82
CA GLY A 108 -0.31 -13.00 -13.27
C GLY A 108 1.12 -12.85 -13.83
N GLY A 109 2.14 -12.87 -12.97
CA GLY A 109 3.55 -12.66 -13.32
C GLY A 109 4.04 -11.25 -12.99
N ILE A 110 5.36 -11.05 -12.98
CA ILE A 110 5.98 -9.74 -12.72
C ILE A 110 5.65 -8.79 -13.89
N SER A 111 4.96 -7.69 -13.60
CA SER A 111 4.48 -6.73 -14.60
C SER A 111 4.21 -5.36 -13.99
N ALA A 112 3.73 -4.41 -14.78
CA ALA A 112 3.24 -3.11 -14.31
C ALA A 112 1.98 -3.21 -13.42
N ALA A 113 1.23 -4.32 -13.52
CA ALA A 113 -0.01 -4.54 -12.78
C ALA A 113 0.17 -5.38 -11.50
N SER A 114 1.39 -5.85 -11.20
CA SER A 114 1.65 -6.77 -10.10
C SER A 114 2.55 -6.17 -9.03
N LEU A 115 2.36 -6.61 -7.79
CA LEU A 115 3.16 -6.23 -6.61
C LEU A 115 3.64 -7.48 -5.87
N ASN A 116 4.78 -7.35 -5.19
CA ASN A 116 5.28 -8.35 -4.26
C ASN A 116 5.84 -7.67 -3.02
N TYR A 117 5.14 -7.80 -1.90
CA TYR A 117 5.47 -7.19 -0.63
C TYR A 117 5.69 -5.66 -0.74
N PRO A 118 4.67 -4.88 -1.19
CA PRO A 118 4.77 -3.43 -1.20
C PRO A 118 4.98 -2.94 0.24
N TYR A 119 5.97 -2.05 0.46
CA TYR A 119 6.35 -1.65 1.82
C TYR A 119 6.02 -0.19 2.09
N GLY A 120 6.68 0.74 1.38
CA GLY A 120 6.43 2.17 1.50
C GLY A 120 5.64 2.69 0.30
N LEU A 121 4.86 3.74 0.53
CA LEU A 121 4.18 4.43 -0.55
C LEU A 121 4.10 5.94 -0.29
N GLN A 122 3.97 6.71 -1.35
CA GLN A 122 3.82 8.17 -1.29
C GLN A 122 2.88 8.63 -2.40
N VAL A 123 2.10 9.65 -2.11
CA VAL A 123 1.29 10.36 -3.11
C VAL A 123 1.83 11.78 -3.27
N ASP A 124 2.06 12.21 -4.50
CA ASP A 124 2.49 13.57 -4.79
C ASP A 124 1.30 14.55 -4.92
N ARG A 125 1.60 15.84 -5.08
CA ARG A 125 0.59 16.91 -5.19
C ARG A 125 -0.29 16.82 -6.44
N ASN A 126 0.15 16.06 -7.45
CA ASN A 126 -0.59 15.83 -8.69
C ASN A 126 -1.46 14.57 -8.62
N GLY A 127 -1.46 13.86 -7.47
CA GLY A 127 -2.17 12.60 -7.29
C GLY A 127 -1.44 11.38 -7.86
N ASN A 128 -0.16 11.51 -8.25
CA ASN A 128 0.65 10.36 -8.66
C ASN A 128 1.06 9.55 -7.43
N VAL A 129 0.99 8.24 -7.54
CA VAL A 129 1.33 7.29 -6.46
C VAL A 129 2.64 6.59 -6.78
N TYR A 130 3.53 6.53 -5.80
CA TYR A 130 4.79 5.80 -5.88
C TYR A 130 4.81 4.70 -4.83
N VAL A 131 5.04 3.45 -5.25
CA VAL A 131 5.01 2.28 -4.38
C VAL A 131 6.37 1.60 -4.41
N ALA A 132 7.00 1.46 -3.24
CA ALA A 132 8.18 0.62 -3.07
C ALA A 132 7.75 -0.86 -3.11
N ASP A 133 7.92 -1.49 -4.25
CA ASP A 133 7.63 -2.90 -4.52
C ASP A 133 8.85 -3.73 -4.12
N MET A 134 8.96 -3.94 -2.78
CA MET A 134 10.19 -4.26 -2.08
C MET A 134 10.82 -5.57 -2.56
N ASP A 135 10.06 -6.66 -2.59
CA ASP A 135 10.58 -7.97 -3.01
C ASP A 135 10.81 -8.08 -4.53
N ASN A 136 10.34 -7.09 -5.28
CA ASN A 136 10.69 -6.94 -6.70
C ASN A 136 11.85 -5.97 -6.93
N ASN A 137 12.44 -5.41 -5.86
CA ASN A 137 13.59 -4.49 -5.94
C ASN A 137 13.36 -3.33 -6.93
N ARG A 138 12.18 -2.69 -6.86
CA ARG A 138 11.79 -1.59 -7.75
C ARG A 138 10.83 -0.62 -7.05
N VAL A 139 10.69 0.58 -7.63
CA VAL A 139 9.59 1.48 -7.30
C VAL A 139 8.69 1.59 -8.52
N LEU A 140 7.39 1.42 -8.32
CA LEU A 140 6.37 1.63 -9.34
C LEU A 140 5.71 2.99 -9.16
N GLY A 141 5.56 3.74 -10.28
CA GLY A 141 4.85 5.01 -10.32
C GLY A 141 3.56 4.87 -11.12
N TYR A 142 2.48 5.41 -10.57
CA TYR A 142 1.14 5.41 -11.16
C TYR A 142 0.70 6.87 -11.36
N THR A 143 0.38 7.24 -12.59
CA THR A 143 -0.03 8.60 -12.93
C THR A 143 -1.50 8.80 -12.64
N ASN A 144 -1.82 9.55 -11.57
CA ASN A 144 -3.19 9.89 -11.17
C ASN A 144 -4.17 8.70 -11.22
N PRO A 145 -3.88 7.58 -10.51
CA PRO A 145 -4.56 6.29 -10.69
C PRO A 145 -6.04 6.29 -10.29
N LEU A 146 -6.52 7.33 -9.61
CA LEU A 146 -7.96 7.52 -9.33
C LEU A 146 -8.74 7.98 -10.57
N GLN A 147 -8.06 8.52 -11.57
CA GLN A 147 -8.66 9.03 -12.81
C GLN A 147 -8.32 8.17 -14.04
N THR A 148 -7.29 7.35 -13.95
CA THR A 148 -6.81 6.46 -15.01
C THR A 148 -7.09 4.99 -14.67
N ASP A 149 -6.05 4.24 -14.34
CA ASP A 149 -6.14 2.84 -13.94
C ASP A 149 -5.09 2.52 -12.85
N GLN A 150 -5.06 1.27 -12.39
CA GLN A 150 -4.15 0.78 -11.35
C GLN A 150 -2.99 -0.02 -11.94
N ILE A 151 -2.55 0.34 -13.16
CA ILE A 151 -1.37 -0.20 -13.84
C ILE A 151 -0.27 0.85 -13.78
N ALA A 152 0.95 0.46 -13.40
CA ALA A 152 2.04 1.41 -13.26
C ALA A 152 2.54 1.93 -14.62
N ASP A 153 2.75 3.24 -14.72
CA ASP A 153 3.28 3.94 -15.89
C ASP A 153 4.80 4.05 -15.85
N LEU A 154 5.39 3.98 -14.65
CA LEU A 154 6.80 4.18 -14.42
C LEU A 154 7.37 3.05 -13.56
N VAL A 155 8.57 2.58 -13.90
CA VAL A 155 9.38 1.73 -13.03
C VAL A 155 10.76 2.38 -12.80
N ILE A 156 11.12 2.55 -11.53
CA ILE A 156 12.44 3.00 -11.11
C ILE A 156 13.20 1.78 -10.59
N GLY A 157 14.43 1.60 -11.03
CA GLY A 157 15.18 0.36 -10.90
C GLY A 157 14.98 -0.52 -12.13
N GLN A 158 15.48 -1.74 -12.13
CA GLN A 158 15.24 -2.76 -13.16
C GLN A 158 15.52 -2.33 -14.62
N SER A 159 16.36 -1.28 -14.84
CA SER A 159 16.63 -0.67 -16.16
C SER A 159 15.37 -0.32 -16.97
N GLY A 160 14.33 0.14 -16.30
CA GLY A 160 13.05 0.48 -16.93
C GLY A 160 12.18 -0.72 -17.32
N SER A 161 12.50 -1.93 -16.88
CA SER A 161 11.73 -3.13 -17.22
C SER A 161 10.74 -3.48 -16.11
N PHE A 162 9.45 -3.52 -16.42
CA PHE A 162 8.41 -3.99 -15.52
C PHE A 162 8.45 -5.50 -15.25
N ALA A 163 9.14 -6.28 -16.09
CA ALA A 163 9.18 -7.74 -16.00
C ALA A 163 10.42 -8.29 -15.26
N ARG A 164 11.12 -7.45 -14.50
CA ARG A 164 12.33 -7.82 -13.77
C ARG A 164 12.18 -7.49 -12.28
N SER A 165 12.92 -8.26 -11.45
CA SER A 165 12.92 -8.10 -9.98
C SER A 165 14.28 -8.36 -9.33
N GLN A 166 15.37 -8.46 -10.11
CA GLN A 166 16.67 -8.82 -9.56
C GLN A 166 17.30 -7.66 -8.78
N ALA A 167 17.77 -7.93 -7.56
CA ALA A 167 18.53 -6.96 -6.78
C ALA A 167 19.74 -6.48 -7.59
N ASN A 168 20.00 -5.16 -7.59
CA ASN A 168 21.06 -4.53 -8.37
C ASN A 168 21.07 -4.96 -9.85
N GLN A 169 19.92 -5.32 -10.41
CA GLN A 169 19.81 -5.85 -11.78
C GLN A 169 20.71 -7.06 -12.06
N GLY A 170 20.94 -7.90 -11.04
CA GLY A 170 21.83 -9.06 -11.12
C GLY A 170 23.34 -8.73 -10.98
N GLN A 171 23.69 -7.46 -10.73
CA GLN A 171 25.08 -7.08 -10.48
C GLN A 171 25.45 -7.27 -8.99
N ARG A 172 26.74 -7.56 -8.70
CA ARG A 172 27.23 -7.71 -7.32
C ARG A 172 27.27 -6.39 -6.54
N THR A 173 27.38 -5.28 -7.24
CA THR A 173 27.41 -3.92 -6.67
C THR A 173 26.25 -3.09 -7.16
N ALA A 174 25.75 -2.20 -6.30
CA ALA A 174 24.71 -1.27 -6.69
C ALA A 174 25.22 -0.30 -7.76
N LEU A 175 24.43 -0.10 -8.79
CA LEU A 175 24.67 0.88 -9.86
C LEU A 175 23.60 1.97 -9.79
N ALA A 176 23.88 3.12 -10.40
CA ALA A 176 22.86 4.14 -10.58
C ALA A 176 21.63 3.54 -11.31
N GLY A 177 20.43 3.80 -10.81
CA GLY A 177 19.18 3.21 -11.35
C GLY A 177 18.82 1.83 -10.84
N THR A 178 19.55 1.30 -9.83
CA THR A 178 19.17 0.05 -9.15
C THR A 178 18.42 0.33 -7.83
N VAL A 179 17.52 -0.56 -7.49
CA VAL A 179 16.87 -0.61 -6.18
C VAL A 179 17.11 -1.99 -5.57
N ARG A 180 17.40 -2.04 -4.29
CA ARG A 180 17.66 -3.28 -3.55
C ARG A 180 16.83 -3.32 -2.28
N ASN A 181 16.29 -4.47 -1.95
CA ASN A 181 15.74 -4.74 -0.62
C ASN A 181 16.88 -4.76 0.42
N GLN A 182 16.65 -4.17 1.58
CA GLN A 182 17.66 -4.06 2.65
C GLN A 182 17.98 -5.41 3.32
N ASP A 183 17.09 -6.40 3.17
CA ASP A 183 17.19 -7.71 3.83
C ASP A 183 17.80 -8.82 2.94
N SER A 184 18.32 -8.49 1.76
CA SER A 184 18.90 -9.45 0.79
C SER A 184 20.40 -9.41 0.69
#